data_f6e91ad51b7c97ab76ef1bba43fc6384
#
_entry.id   f6e91ad51b7c97ab76ef1bba43fc6384
#
_cell.length_a   1.000
_cell.length_b   1.000
_cell.length_c   1.000
_cell.angle_alpha   90.00
_cell.angle_beta   90.00
_cell.angle_gamma   90.00
#
_symmetry.space_group_name_H-M   'P 1'
#
loop_
_entity.id
_entity.type
_entity.pdbx_description
1 polymer ?
#
loop_
_entity_poly.entity_id
_entity_poly.type
_entity_poly.pdbx_seq_one_letter_code
_entity_poly.pdbx_strand_id
1 'polypeptide(L)'
;SFPDQRLDDDDLERFTQAMGGFGHDPFIAPVAGRDHVIAIERRADETAPLFAENWHSDWSFQAVPPAGTCLYGITIPPMGGDTLFADMAVAYDNLDDTTKARIAELDAVNDWSVGFYAGSGLYGDRYEHIKATLPAVAPRYWSP
;
A
#
# COMPACT_ATOMS: atom_id res chain seq x y z
N SER A 1 10.92 7.59 11.36
CA SER A 1 12.01 6.87 10.67
C SER A 1 13.10 6.45 11.65
N PHE A 2 13.85 5.42 11.29
CA PHE A 2 14.97 4.90 12.06
C PHE A 2 16.19 4.90 11.13
N PRO A 3 16.99 5.98 11.09
CA PRO A 3 18.12 6.06 10.18
C PRO A 3 19.24 5.09 10.59
N ASP A 4 20.14 4.83 9.64
CA ASP A 4 21.38 4.08 9.85
C ASP A 4 21.21 2.64 10.36
N GLN A 5 20.09 2.02 10.08
CA GLN A 5 19.85 0.62 10.41
C GLN A 5 20.52 -0.30 9.37
N ARG A 6 21.07 -1.42 9.85
CA ARG A 6 21.56 -2.51 9.01
C ARG A 6 20.78 -3.76 9.38
N LEU A 7 19.76 -4.04 8.58
CA LEU A 7 18.87 -5.16 8.79
C LEU A 7 19.08 -6.19 7.69
N ASP A 8 19.04 -7.44 8.06
CA ASP A 8 18.72 -8.52 7.11
C ASP A 8 17.22 -8.83 7.14
N ASP A 9 16.78 -9.79 6.32
CA ASP A 9 15.36 -10.14 6.23
C ASP A 9 14.82 -10.70 7.56
N ASP A 10 15.63 -11.43 8.32
CA ASP A 10 15.23 -11.96 9.64
C ASP A 10 15.04 -10.82 10.64
N ASP A 11 15.88 -9.80 10.59
CA ASP A 11 15.77 -8.61 11.44
C ASP A 11 14.50 -7.83 11.10
N LEU A 12 14.22 -7.66 9.81
CA LEU A 12 13.03 -6.96 9.33
C LEU A 12 11.74 -7.68 9.74
N GLU A 13 11.67 -9.00 9.55
CA GLU A 13 10.53 -9.81 9.99
C GLU A 13 10.35 -9.77 11.51
N ARG A 14 11.44 -9.89 12.27
CA ARG A 14 11.41 -9.82 13.74
C ARG A 14 10.94 -8.47 14.24
N PHE A 15 11.40 -7.38 13.62
CA PHE A 15 10.94 -6.03 13.95
C PHE A 15 9.45 -5.86 13.64
N THR A 16 9.02 -6.26 12.45
CA THR A 16 7.62 -6.17 12.03
C THR A 16 6.71 -7.00 12.93
N GLN A 17 7.12 -8.22 13.27
CA GLN A 17 6.38 -9.09 14.20
C GLN A 17 6.24 -8.48 15.60
N ALA A 18 7.22 -7.73 16.06
CA ALA A 18 7.14 -7.05 17.36
C ALA A 18 6.16 -5.87 17.35
N MET A 19 5.87 -5.29 16.18
CA MET A 19 4.88 -4.21 16.02
C MET A 19 3.44 -4.73 15.84
N GLY A 20 3.29 -6.03 15.52
CA GLY A 20 2.00 -6.67 15.29
C GLY A 20 2.17 -7.97 14.52
N GLY A 21 1.10 -8.63 14.15
CA GLY A 21 1.14 -9.78 13.25
C GLY A 21 1.41 -9.35 11.81
N PHE A 22 1.85 -10.29 10.97
CA PHE A 22 2.00 -10.03 9.55
C PHE A 22 0.66 -9.85 8.84
N GLY A 23 0.61 -8.89 7.94
CA GLY A 23 -0.45 -8.76 6.95
C GLY A 23 -0.25 -9.75 5.78
N HIS A 24 -1.17 -9.71 4.85
CA HIS A 24 -1.10 -10.50 3.62
C HIS A 24 -1.10 -9.57 2.41
N ASP A 25 -0.07 -9.69 1.57
CA ASP A 25 -0.02 -9.05 0.27
C ASP A 25 -0.50 -10.02 -0.82
N PRO A 26 -1.66 -9.76 -1.44
CA PRO A 26 -2.17 -10.62 -2.49
C PRO A 26 -1.54 -10.35 -3.87
N PHE A 27 -0.78 -9.26 -4.04
CA PHE A 27 -0.34 -8.77 -5.34
C PHE A 27 1.12 -9.10 -5.67
N ILE A 28 2.00 -8.99 -4.68
CA ILE A 28 3.43 -9.14 -4.88
C ILE A 28 3.90 -10.45 -4.24
N ALA A 29 4.59 -11.27 -5.02
CA ALA A 29 5.18 -12.48 -4.49
C ALA A 29 6.32 -12.12 -3.52
N PRO A 30 6.41 -12.80 -2.38
CA PRO A 30 7.52 -12.59 -1.46
C PRO A 30 8.86 -13.02 -2.09
N VAL A 31 9.95 -12.51 -1.54
CA VAL A 31 11.29 -12.92 -1.96
C VAL A 31 11.53 -14.40 -1.68
N ALA A 32 12.43 -15.02 -2.43
CA ALA A 32 12.69 -16.44 -2.30
C ALA A 32 13.05 -16.84 -0.87
N GLY A 33 12.34 -17.84 -0.34
CA GLY A 33 12.55 -18.35 1.01
C GLY A 33 11.90 -17.53 2.12
N ARG A 34 11.04 -16.57 1.78
CA ARG A 34 10.28 -15.74 2.72
C ARG A 34 8.79 -15.78 2.42
N ASP A 35 7.96 -15.56 3.42
CA ASP A 35 6.50 -15.47 3.30
C ASP A 35 5.99 -14.03 3.44
N HIS A 36 6.76 -13.15 4.08
CA HIS A 36 6.29 -11.82 4.48
C HIS A 36 7.19 -10.67 4.02
N VAL A 37 8.31 -10.96 3.38
CA VAL A 37 9.22 -9.97 2.81
C VAL A 37 9.01 -9.87 1.31
N ILE A 38 8.64 -8.70 0.82
CA ILE A 38 8.53 -8.40 -0.61
C ILE A 38 9.61 -7.43 -1.03
N ALA A 39 10.09 -7.53 -2.26
CA ALA A 39 11.03 -6.58 -2.81
C ALA A 39 10.32 -5.62 -3.77
N ILE A 40 10.57 -4.33 -3.59
CA ILE A 40 10.18 -3.29 -4.53
C ILE A 40 11.46 -2.72 -5.14
N GLU A 41 11.64 -2.96 -6.43
CA GLU A 41 12.84 -2.52 -7.15
C GLU A 41 12.44 -1.63 -8.32
N ARG A 42 13.18 -0.55 -8.50
CA ARG A 42 13.11 0.31 -9.67
C ARG A 42 14.46 0.32 -10.37
N ARG A 43 14.51 -0.13 -11.61
CA ARG A 43 15.73 -0.14 -12.42
C ARG A 43 15.89 1.19 -13.14
N ALA A 44 17.13 1.60 -13.40
CA ALA A 44 17.42 2.86 -14.05
C ALA A 44 16.88 2.96 -15.50
N ASP A 45 16.72 1.84 -16.17
CA ASP A 45 16.21 1.72 -17.55
C ASP A 45 14.69 1.49 -17.61
N GLU A 46 14.03 1.44 -16.49
CA GLU A 46 12.60 1.15 -16.40
C GLU A 46 11.76 2.38 -16.73
N THR A 47 10.83 2.23 -17.68
CA THR A 47 9.94 3.31 -18.14
C THR A 47 8.48 3.11 -17.71
N ALA A 48 8.16 2.01 -16.99
CA ALA A 48 6.84 1.78 -16.45
C ALA A 48 6.44 2.89 -15.46
N PRO A 49 5.14 3.12 -15.22
CA PRO A 49 4.70 4.02 -14.14
C PRO A 49 5.33 3.64 -12.80
N LEU A 50 5.57 4.64 -11.95
CA LEU A 50 6.12 4.40 -10.63
C LEU A 50 5.13 3.60 -9.78
N PHE A 51 5.66 2.65 -9.01
CA PHE A 51 4.86 1.94 -8.03
C PHE A 51 4.33 2.95 -6.98
N ALA A 52 3.02 2.91 -6.74
CA ALA A 52 2.37 3.74 -5.73
C ALA A 52 2.59 5.27 -5.89
N GLU A 53 2.68 5.78 -7.12
CA GLU A 53 2.87 7.22 -7.39
C GLU A 53 1.66 8.09 -7.04
N ASN A 54 0.49 7.51 -6.89
CA ASN A 54 -0.73 8.21 -6.53
C ASN A 54 -0.97 8.17 -5.02
N TRP A 55 -1.62 9.20 -4.48
CA TRP A 55 -2.08 9.20 -3.10
C TRP A 55 -3.03 8.03 -2.83
N HIS A 56 -2.74 7.25 -1.81
CA HIS A 56 -3.52 6.08 -1.44
C HIS A 56 -3.36 5.75 0.05
N SER A 57 -4.24 4.90 0.55
CA SER A 57 -4.07 4.20 1.82
C SER A 57 -3.80 2.73 1.52
N ASP A 58 -2.77 2.17 2.15
CA ASP A 58 -2.41 0.78 1.97
C ASP A 58 -3.53 -0.14 2.47
N TRP A 59 -3.88 -1.11 1.64
CA TRP A 59 -4.74 -2.25 1.99
C TRP A 59 -6.12 -1.91 2.57
N SER A 60 -6.60 -0.67 2.40
CA SER A 60 -7.90 -0.22 2.93
C SER A 60 -9.10 -1.03 2.45
N PHE A 61 -8.96 -1.78 1.35
CA PHE A 61 -9.97 -2.70 0.84
C PHE A 61 -10.04 -4.04 1.57
N GLN A 62 -9.06 -4.39 2.41
CA GLN A 62 -9.07 -5.64 3.17
C GLN A 62 -10.06 -5.57 4.33
N ALA A 63 -10.61 -6.73 4.71
CA ALA A 63 -11.51 -6.84 5.85
C ALA A 63 -10.85 -6.40 7.16
N VAL A 64 -9.57 -6.70 7.29
CA VAL A 64 -8.70 -6.31 8.39
C VAL A 64 -7.44 -5.74 7.77
N PRO A 65 -7.38 -4.43 7.55
CA PRO A 65 -6.17 -3.80 7.05
C PRO A 65 -5.01 -3.98 8.05
N PRO A 66 -3.77 -4.08 7.59
CA PRO A 66 -2.62 -4.08 8.47
C PRO A 66 -2.52 -2.74 9.23
N ALA A 67 -2.01 -2.78 10.45
CA ALA A 67 -1.82 -1.59 11.28
C ALA A 67 -0.76 -0.62 10.72
N GLY A 68 0.11 -1.11 9.84
CA GLY A 68 1.15 -0.31 9.20
C GLY A 68 1.97 -1.13 8.22
N THR A 69 2.82 -0.44 7.48
CA THR A 69 3.77 -1.02 6.53
C THR A 69 5.19 -0.70 6.99
N CYS A 70 6.06 -1.70 7.02
CA CYS A 70 7.48 -1.52 7.30
C CYS A 70 8.25 -1.50 5.97
N LEU A 71 8.91 -0.39 5.69
CA LEU A 71 9.72 -0.23 4.48
C LEU A 71 11.19 -0.07 4.86
N TYR A 72 12.03 -0.95 4.33
CA TYR A 72 13.48 -0.90 4.53
C TYR A 72 14.19 -0.53 3.23
N GLY A 73 14.87 0.61 3.23
CA GLY A 73 15.61 1.12 2.07
C GLY A 73 16.98 0.45 1.95
N ILE A 74 17.20 -0.31 0.88
CA ILE A 74 18.47 -0.97 0.58
C ILE A 74 19.31 -0.09 -0.35
N THR A 75 18.71 0.37 -1.45
CA THR A 75 19.35 1.26 -2.41
C THR A 75 18.42 2.44 -2.66
N ILE A 76 18.85 3.61 -2.23
CA ILE A 76 18.07 4.83 -2.35
C ILE A 76 18.79 5.77 -3.34
N PRO A 77 18.11 6.31 -4.33
CA PRO A 77 18.72 7.25 -5.27
C PRO A 77 19.14 8.55 -4.54
N PRO A 78 20.18 9.25 -5.03
CA PRO A 78 20.64 10.48 -4.41
C PRO A 78 19.65 11.65 -4.56
N MET A 79 18.68 11.53 -5.48
CA MET A 79 17.62 12.50 -5.72
C MET A 79 16.34 11.79 -6.17
N GLY A 80 15.19 12.23 -5.65
CA GLY A 80 13.88 11.66 -5.94
C GLY A 80 13.59 10.36 -5.19
N GLY A 81 12.41 9.81 -5.42
CA GLY A 81 11.95 8.61 -4.72
C GLY A 81 11.49 8.87 -3.28
N ASP A 82 11.21 10.12 -2.94
CA ASP A 82 10.71 10.48 -1.61
C ASP A 82 9.35 9.83 -1.34
N THR A 83 9.16 9.31 -0.14
CA THR A 83 7.86 8.88 0.34
C THR A 83 7.17 10.04 1.03
N LEU A 84 6.03 10.44 0.48
CA LEU A 84 5.23 11.53 1.02
C LEU A 84 4.07 11.00 1.86
N PHE A 85 3.75 11.71 2.93
CA PHE A 85 2.63 11.37 3.81
C PHE A 85 1.67 12.55 3.90
N ALA A 86 0.36 12.25 3.89
CA ALA A 86 -0.69 13.21 4.17
C ALA A 86 -1.37 12.86 5.49
N ASP A 87 -1.48 13.83 6.38
CA ASP A 87 -2.27 13.68 7.61
C ASP A 87 -3.75 13.88 7.27
N MET A 88 -4.50 12.78 7.26
CA MET A 88 -5.91 12.78 6.89
C MET A 88 -6.80 13.42 7.96
N ALA A 89 -6.40 13.41 9.24
CA ALA A 89 -7.13 14.10 10.30
C ALA A 89 -7.03 15.62 10.11
N VAL A 90 -5.81 16.12 9.87
CA VAL A 90 -5.60 17.53 9.55
C VAL A 90 -6.29 17.93 8.25
N ALA A 91 -6.28 17.06 7.24
CA ALA A 91 -6.99 17.31 5.98
C ALA A 91 -8.49 17.47 6.22
N TYR A 92 -9.09 16.59 7.04
CA TYR A 92 -10.50 16.69 7.41
C TYR A 92 -10.78 17.97 8.22
N ASP A 93 -9.94 18.30 9.20
CA ASP A 93 -10.12 19.50 10.05
C ASP A 93 -10.11 20.79 9.24
N ASN A 94 -9.37 20.83 8.15
CA ASN A 94 -9.29 21.96 7.23
C ASN A 94 -10.44 22.09 6.24
N LEU A 95 -11.35 21.11 6.19
CA LEU A 95 -12.56 21.23 5.38
C LEU A 95 -13.50 22.29 5.96
N ASP A 96 -14.25 22.96 5.09
CA ASP A 96 -15.33 23.84 5.52
C ASP A 96 -16.52 23.04 6.09
N ASP A 97 -17.33 23.72 6.93
CA ASP A 97 -18.46 23.08 7.61
C ASP A 97 -19.50 22.49 6.64
N THR A 98 -19.67 23.10 5.47
CA THR A 98 -20.61 22.62 4.45
C THR A 98 -20.12 21.28 3.87
N THR A 99 -18.83 21.18 3.57
CA THR A 99 -18.22 19.94 3.09
C THR A 99 -18.27 18.86 4.16
N LYS A 100 -17.92 19.18 5.42
CA LYS A 100 -18.04 18.25 6.55
C LYS A 100 -19.46 17.72 6.71
N ALA A 101 -20.46 18.61 6.67
CA ALA A 101 -21.85 18.19 6.77
C ALA A 101 -22.29 17.28 5.61
N ARG A 102 -21.80 17.52 4.38
CA ARG A 102 -22.12 16.68 3.22
C ARG A 102 -21.56 15.26 3.32
N ILE A 103 -20.36 15.11 3.90
CA ILE A 103 -19.70 13.81 3.97
C ILE A 103 -20.03 13.03 5.25
N ALA A 104 -20.62 13.67 6.26
CA ALA A 104 -20.90 13.05 7.56
C ALA A 104 -21.79 11.79 7.50
N GLU A 105 -22.65 11.72 6.48
CA GLU A 105 -23.58 10.60 6.26
C GLU A 105 -23.13 9.67 5.11
N LEU A 106 -21.89 9.84 4.62
CA LEU A 106 -21.37 9.06 3.51
C LEU A 106 -20.42 7.99 3.98
N ASP A 107 -20.50 6.83 3.36
CA ASP A 107 -19.51 5.77 3.52
C ASP A 107 -18.47 5.85 2.40
N ALA A 108 -17.21 5.64 2.73
CA ALA A 108 -16.15 5.46 1.75
C ALA A 108 -16.12 3.99 1.28
N VAL A 109 -16.23 3.78 -0.02
CA VAL A 109 -16.10 2.44 -0.62
C VAL A 109 -14.66 2.23 -1.05
N ASN A 110 -13.98 1.30 -0.40
CA ASN A 110 -12.63 0.91 -0.77
C ASN A 110 -12.68 -0.38 -1.59
N ASP A 111 -12.41 -0.26 -2.87
CA ASP A 111 -12.45 -1.36 -3.84
C ASP A 111 -11.15 -1.37 -4.63
N TRP A 112 -10.35 -2.41 -4.47
CA TRP A 112 -9.08 -2.56 -5.17
C TRP A 112 -9.24 -2.62 -6.69
N SER A 113 -10.36 -3.16 -7.18
CA SER A 113 -10.59 -3.33 -8.62
C SER A 113 -10.73 -1.99 -9.36
N VAL A 114 -11.08 -0.93 -8.65
CA VAL A 114 -11.22 0.42 -9.23
C VAL A 114 -9.86 1.03 -9.56
N GLY A 115 -8.84 0.77 -8.75
CA GLY A 115 -7.46 1.25 -8.98
C GLY A 115 -6.68 0.43 -10.00
N PHE A 116 -7.10 -0.79 -10.26
CA PHE A 116 -6.41 -1.75 -11.12
C PHE A 116 -7.13 -1.91 -12.48
N TYR A 117 -7.26 -0.83 -13.22
CA TYR A 117 -7.81 -0.93 -14.56
C TYR A 117 -6.99 -1.86 -15.44
N ALA A 118 -7.67 -2.75 -16.15
CA ALA A 118 -7.06 -3.64 -17.16
C ALA A 118 -6.23 -2.89 -18.22
N GLY A 119 -6.34 -1.57 -18.32
CA GLY A 119 -5.58 -0.72 -19.22
C GLY A 119 -4.36 -0.04 -18.60
N SER A 120 -4.09 -0.17 -17.30
CA SER A 120 -2.97 0.52 -16.66
C SER A 120 -1.60 -0.09 -17.02
N GLY A 121 -1.57 -1.33 -17.53
CA GLY A 121 -0.34 -2.06 -17.83
C GLY A 121 0.50 -2.43 -16.59
N LEU A 122 0.10 -1.96 -15.40
CA LEU A 122 0.88 -2.08 -14.18
C LEU A 122 1.10 -3.55 -13.76
N TYR A 123 0.16 -4.41 -14.09
CA TYR A 123 0.21 -5.82 -13.73
C TYR A 123 0.20 -6.76 -14.95
N GLY A 124 0.05 -6.25 -16.16
CA GLY A 124 0.09 -7.02 -17.39
C GLY A 124 -0.72 -8.33 -17.30
N ASP A 125 -0.09 -9.44 -17.67
CA ASP A 125 -0.71 -10.77 -17.64
C ASP A 125 -1.06 -11.25 -16.22
N ARG A 126 -0.50 -10.63 -15.17
CA ARG A 126 -0.80 -10.97 -13.77
C ARG A 126 -2.17 -10.46 -13.33
N TYR A 127 -2.75 -9.47 -14.00
CA TYR A 127 -4.05 -8.91 -13.61
C TYR A 127 -5.15 -9.97 -13.55
N GLU A 128 -5.27 -10.82 -14.56
CA GLU A 128 -6.27 -11.89 -14.58
C GLU A 128 -6.00 -12.97 -13.52
N HIS A 129 -4.72 -13.24 -13.23
CA HIS A 129 -4.35 -14.15 -12.16
C HIS A 129 -4.72 -13.57 -10.78
N ILE A 130 -4.41 -12.32 -10.53
CA ILE A 130 -4.76 -11.60 -9.30
C ILE A 130 -6.29 -11.60 -9.12
N LYS A 131 -7.03 -11.23 -10.16
CA LYS A 131 -8.49 -11.22 -10.16
C LYS A 131 -9.10 -12.61 -9.89
N ALA A 132 -8.48 -13.66 -10.38
CA ALA A 132 -8.94 -15.04 -10.18
C ALA A 132 -8.62 -15.59 -8.78
N THR A 133 -7.53 -15.12 -8.17
CA THR A 133 -7.04 -15.62 -6.87
C THR A 133 -7.52 -14.78 -5.68
N LEU A 134 -7.80 -13.50 -5.89
CA LEU A 134 -8.44 -12.69 -4.87
C LEU A 134 -9.90 -13.13 -4.73
N PRO A 135 -10.33 -13.51 -3.52
CA PRO A 135 -11.76 -13.68 -3.28
C PRO A 135 -12.44 -12.37 -3.70
N ALA A 136 -13.64 -12.49 -4.28
CA ALA A 136 -14.48 -11.32 -4.57
C ALA A 136 -14.61 -10.52 -3.28
N VAL A 137 -13.72 -9.55 -3.09
CA VAL A 137 -13.74 -8.71 -1.90
C VAL A 137 -14.92 -7.80 -2.08
N ALA A 138 -15.96 -8.04 -1.29
CA ALA A 138 -17.07 -7.10 -1.24
C ALA A 138 -16.50 -5.71 -0.92
N PRO A 139 -16.95 -4.67 -1.62
CA PRO A 139 -16.54 -3.31 -1.32
C PRO A 139 -16.61 -3.05 0.18
N ARG A 140 -15.57 -2.47 0.75
CA ARG A 140 -15.56 -2.15 2.18
C ARG A 140 -16.03 -0.72 2.36
N TYR A 141 -16.99 -0.57 3.24
CA TYR A 141 -17.55 0.72 3.62
C TYR A 141 -16.89 1.14 4.93
N TRP A 142 -16.35 2.35 4.93
CA TRP A 142 -15.82 2.98 6.13
C TRP A 142 -16.69 4.18 6.45
N SER A 143 -17.34 4.13 7.60
CA SER A 143 -18.03 5.30 8.12
C SER A 143 -17.02 6.25 8.78
N PRO A 144 -17.22 7.56 8.71
CA PRO A 144 -16.39 8.55 9.40
C PRO A 144 -16.44 8.40 10.92
#